data_e8adc8e53936e0c95bf53706322078f7
#
_entry.id   e8adc8e53936e0c95bf53706322078f7
#
_cell.length_a   1.000
_cell.length_b   1.000
_cell.length_c   1.000
_cell.angle_alpha   90.00
_cell.angle_beta   90.00
_cell.angle_gamma   90.00
#
_symmetry.space_group_name_H-M   'P 1'
#
loop_
_entity.id
_entity.type
_entity.pdbx_description
1 polymer ?
#
loop_
_entity_poly.entity_id
_entity_poly.type
_entity_poly.pdbx_seq_one_letter_code
_entity_poly.pdbx_strand_id
1 'polypeptide(L)'
;LKSSLSPNVVESLLEEDIIKLTKEQIYRLNKDKTNVDKITFSKDQQNAIDTINLNSEDTYLLHGVTGSGKTEVYLELIKRVVSLGKKAIMLVPEISLTAQIVNKFYDHFGNDVAIFHSGLSNGEKYDEYLKILRDEVHIVVGTRSAIFTPLTNLGLIIIDEEHSETYKQDSNP
;
A
#
# COMPACT_ATOMS: atom_id res chain seq x y z
N LEU A 1 15.66 12.51 -16.78
CA LEU A 1 15.95 13.75 -17.50
C LEU A 1 16.31 13.39 -18.94
N LYS A 2 15.43 13.70 -19.89
CA LYS A 2 15.86 13.80 -21.28
C LYS A 2 16.63 15.13 -21.39
N SER A 3 17.95 15.07 -21.20
CA SER A 3 18.77 16.22 -21.45
C SER A 3 18.80 16.46 -22.95
N SER A 4 18.61 17.68 -23.40
CA SER A 4 18.86 18.13 -24.78
C SER A 4 20.36 18.23 -25.11
N LEU A 5 21.22 17.82 -24.21
CA LEU A 5 22.67 17.86 -24.34
C LEU A 5 23.17 16.59 -25.04
N SER A 6 24.15 16.74 -25.92
CA SER A 6 24.80 15.59 -26.57
C SER A 6 25.65 14.81 -25.54
N PRO A 7 25.85 13.49 -25.72
CA PRO A 7 26.67 12.69 -24.84
C PRO A 7 28.06 13.26 -24.57
N ASN A 8 28.72 13.78 -25.58
CA ASN A 8 30.07 14.37 -25.48
C ASN A 8 30.12 15.61 -24.56
N VAL A 9 29.05 16.44 -24.60
CA VAL A 9 28.96 17.62 -23.70
C VAL A 9 28.74 17.17 -22.25
N VAL A 10 27.96 16.11 -22.03
CA VAL A 10 27.75 15.56 -20.69
C VAL A 10 29.05 14.99 -20.14
N GLU A 11 29.84 14.30 -20.97
CA GLU A 11 31.13 13.74 -20.58
C GLU A 11 32.12 14.84 -20.20
N SER A 12 32.25 15.91 -21.01
CA SER A 12 33.11 17.07 -20.73
C SER A 12 32.71 17.76 -19.41
N LEU A 13 31.40 17.94 -19.16
CA LEU A 13 30.91 18.54 -17.92
C LEU A 13 31.17 17.70 -16.67
N LEU A 14 31.21 16.36 -16.84
CA LEU A 14 31.56 15.41 -15.79
C LEU A 14 33.07 15.48 -15.49
N GLU A 15 33.95 15.55 -16.52
CA GLU A 15 35.39 15.67 -16.38
C GLU A 15 35.82 16.99 -15.71
N GLU A 16 35.08 18.08 -15.97
CA GLU A 16 35.26 19.36 -15.34
C GLU A 16 34.64 19.50 -13.94
N ASP A 17 34.06 18.43 -13.39
CA ASP A 17 33.39 18.38 -12.07
C ASP A 17 32.23 19.40 -11.92
N ILE A 18 31.66 19.85 -13.06
CA ILE A 18 30.54 20.80 -13.10
C ILE A 18 29.22 20.10 -12.80
N ILE A 19 29.08 18.83 -13.22
CA ILE A 19 27.89 17.99 -12.96
C ILE A 19 28.30 16.67 -12.33
N LYS A 20 27.37 16.07 -11.59
CA LYS A 20 27.55 14.71 -11.02
C LYS A 20 26.45 13.79 -11.54
N LEU A 21 26.83 12.56 -11.89
CA LEU A 21 25.85 11.51 -12.16
C LEU A 21 25.36 10.92 -10.85
N THR A 22 24.09 11.07 -10.59
CA THR A 22 23.39 10.36 -9.51
C THR A 22 22.47 9.31 -10.10
N LYS A 23 22.45 8.13 -9.48
CA LYS A 23 21.45 7.10 -9.79
C LYS A 23 20.28 7.31 -8.86
N GLU A 24 19.16 7.73 -9.39
CA GLU A 24 17.91 7.80 -8.66
C GLU A 24 17.00 6.63 -9.08
N GLN A 25 16.45 5.93 -8.09
CA GLN A 25 15.47 4.89 -8.35
C GLN A 25 14.12 5.56 -8.64
N ILE A 26 13.60 5.37 -9.84
CA ILE A 26 12.27 5.82 -10.23
C ILE A 26 11.37 4.58 -10.30
N TYR A 27 10.36 4.54 -9.45
CA TYR A 27 9.35 3.49 -9.45
C TYR A 27 8.28 3.78 -10.51
N ARG A 28 7.80 2.72 -11.17
CA ARG A 28 6.78 2.82 -12.24
C ARG A 28 5.44 3.26 -11.70
N LEU A 29 5.09 2.78 -10.50
CA LEU A 29 3.88 3.17 -9.79
C LEU A 29 4.27 4.16 -8.71
N ASN A 30 4.02 5.44 -8.99
CA ASN A 30 4.27 6.52 -8.06
C ASN A 30 3.09 7.48 -8.11
N LYS A 31 2.49 7.77 -6.98
CA LYS A 31 1.35 8.66 -6.91
C LYS A 31 1.40 9.48 -5.62
N ASP A 32 1.44 10.78 -5.77
CA ASP A 32 1.44 11.67 -4.62
C ASP A 32 0.11 11.60 -3.88
N LYS A 33 0.20 11.79 -2.57
CA LYS A 33 -0.98 11.93 -1.72
C LYS A 33 -1.78 13.15 -2.15
N THR A 34 -3.09 12.96 -2.29
CA THR A 34 -4.00 14.07 -2.54
C THR A 34 -4.59 14.60 -1.23
N ASN A 35 -5.04 15.86 -1.23
CA ASN A 35 -5.81 16.38 -0.11
C ASN A 35 -7.18 15.72 -0.11
N VAL A 36 -7.35 14.74 0.76
CA VAL A 36 -8.64 14.06 0.95
C VAL A 36 -9.40 14.79 2.04
N ASP A 37 -10.67 14.96 1.83
CA ASP A 37 -11.56 15.50 2.86
C ASP A 37 -11.51 14.64 4.12
N LYS A 38 -11.60 15.30 5.27
CA LYS A 38 -11.63 14.60 6.56
C LYS A 38 -12.81 13.65 6.60
N ILE A 39 -12.53 12.37 6.80
CA ILE A 39 -13.58 11.35 6.93
C ILE A 39 -14.42 11.68 8.18
N THR A 40 -15.73 11.74 8.01
CA THR A 40 -16.69 11.85 9.11
C THR A 40 -17.27 10.46 9.34
N PHE A 41 -17.02 9.89 10.50
CA PHE A 41 -17.50 8.57 10.86
C PHE A 41 -18.93 8.63 11.43
N SER A 42 -19.73 7.63 11.09
CA SER A 42 -20.97 7.38 11.81
C SER A 42 -20.67 6.91 13.24
N LYS A 43 -21.69 6.92 14.10
CA LYS A 43 -21.55 6.45 15.48
C LYS A 43 -21.08 4.98 15.55
N ASP A 44 -21.60 4.13 14.66
CA ASP A 44 -21.25 2.72 14.63
C ASP A 44 -19.82 2.49 14.12
N GLN A 45 -19.41 3.24 13.09
CA GLN A 45 -18.01 3.20 12.61
C GLN A 45 -17.03 3.67 13.69
N GLN A 46 -17.37 4.75 14.40
CA GLN A 46 -16.53 5.25 15.49
C GLN A 46 -16.42 4.22 16.62
N ASN A 47 -17.54 3.61 17.02
CA ASN A 47 -17.55 2.55 18.03
C ASN A 47 -16.68 1.35 17.60
N ALA A 48 -16.77 0.92 16.33
CA ALA A 48 -15.94 -0.16 15.82
C ALA A 48 -14.44 0.18 15.89
N ILE A 49 -14.06 1.39 15.45
CA ILE A 49 -12.68 1.88 15.51
C ILE A 49 -12.15 1.92 16.94
N ASP A 50 -12.97 2.37 17.90
CA ASP A 50 -12.55 2.55 19.29
C ASP A 50 -12.55 1.22 20.10
N THR A 51 -13.26 0.21 19.61
CA THR A 51 -13.26 -1.15 20.20
C THR A 51 -11.99 -1.92 19.86
N ILE A 52 -11.37 -1.64 18.71
CA ILE A 52 -10.19 -2.38 18.25
C ILE A 52 -8.94 -1.89 18.97
N ASN A 53 -8.33 -2.79 19.76
CA ASN A 53 -7.09 -2.52 20.46
C ASN A 53 -5.87 -2.86 19.60
N LEU A 54 -5.23 -1.85 19.03
CA LEU A 54 -4.06 -2.01 18.17
C LEU A 54 -2.75 -2.39 18.90
N ASN A 55 -2.79 -2.52 20.22
CA ASN A 55 -1.65 -2.97 21.03
C ASN A 55 -1.77 -4.42 21.49
N SER A 56 -2.83 -5.12 21.12
CA SER A 56 -3.05 -6.54 21.39
C SER A 56 -2.93 -7.37 20.12
N GLU A 57 -2.76 -8.67 20.25
CA GLU A 57 -2.77 -9.65 19.15
C GLU A 57 -4.16 -10.26 18.94
N ASP A 58 -5.21 -9.55 19.33
CA ASP A 58 -6.58 -10.01 19.21
C ASP A 58 -7.07 -10.00 17.77
N THR A 59 -8.00 -10.90 17.48
CA THR A 59 -8.71 -10.95 16.20
C THR A 59 -10.11 -10.37 16.36
N TYR A 60 -10.46 -9.45 15.47
CA TYR A 60 -11.76 -8.78 15.45
C TYR A 60 -12.50 -9.10 14.16
N LEU A 61 -13.80 -9.33 14.25
CA LEU A 61 -14.68 -9.45 13.10
C LEU A 61 -15.49 -8.17 12.94
N LEU A 62 -15.21 -7.42 11.86
CA LEU A 62 -16.00 -6.24 11.50
C LEU A 62 -17.14 -6.67 10.58
N HIS A 63 -18.34 -6.83 11.17
CA HIS A 63 -19.55 -7.16 10.41
C HIS A 63 -20.28 -5.92 9.94
N GLY A 64 -20.61 -5.88 8.65
CA GLY A 64 -21.35 -4.75 8.05
C GLY A 64 -21.76 -5.05 6.61
N VAL A 65 -22.93 -4.54 6.20
CA VAL A 65 -23.44 -4.68 4.83
C VAL A 65 -22.53 -3.98 3.81
N THR A 66 -22.69 -4.32 2.55
CA THR A 66 -22.02 -3.61 1.45
C THR A 66 -22.41 -2.15 1.47
N GLY A 67 -21.44 -1.25 1.32
CA GLY A 67 -21.67 0.21 1.38
C GLY A 67 -21.79 0.80 2.79
N SER A 68 -21.61 0.01 3.86
CA SER A 68 -21.64 0.53 5.25
C SER A 68 -20.39 1.36 5.63
N GLY A 69 -19.45 1.52 4.71
CA GLY A 69 -18.22 2.29 4.95
C GLY A 69 -17.16 1.50 5.72
N LYS A 70 -17.07 0.19 5.56
CA LYS A 70 -15.98 -0.63 6.13
C LYS A 70 -14.60 -0.13 5.69
N THR A 71 -14.47 0.28 4.44
CA THR A 71 -13.20 0.79 3.90
C THR A 71 -12.72 2.03 4.65
N GLU A 72 -13.60 2.94 5.04
CA GLU A 72 -13.28 4.11 5.85
C GLU A 72 -12.73 3.73 7.22
N VAL A 73 -13.32 2.70 7.84
CA VAL A 73 -12.82 2.12 9.11
C VAL A 73 -11.41 1.54 8.90
N TYR A 74 -11.20 0.78 7.83
CA TYR A 74 -9.88 0.22 7.50
C TYR A 74 -8.82 1.30 7.32
N LEU A 75 -9.12 2.35 6.56
CA LEU A 75 -8.19 3.48 6.35
C LEU A 75 -7.81 4.16 7.67
N GLU A 76 -8.76 4.36 8.58
CA GLU A 76 -8.48 4.96 9.88
C GLU A 76 -7.63 4.04 10.76
N LEU A 77 -7.92 2.73 10.80
CA LEU A 77 -7.12 1.77 11.56
C LEU A 77 -5.67 1.68 11.05
N ILE A 78 -5.50 1.64 9.71
CA ILE A 78 -4.18 1.67 9.08
C ILE A 78 -3.43 2.94 9.46
N LYS A 79 -4.07 4.10 9.36
CA LYS A 79 -3.49 5.38 9.75
C LYS A 79 -3.04 5.40 11.21
N ARG A 80 -3.84 4.86 12.13
CA ARG A 80 -3.49 4.75 13.55
C ARG A 80 -2.27 3.84 13.75
N VAL A 81 -2.23 2.68 13.09
CA VAL A 81 -1.09 1.75 13.16
C VAL A 81 0.19 2.38 12.63
N VAL A 82 0.13 3.05 11.48
CA VAL A 82 1.28 3.76 10.91
C VAL A 82 1.75 4.88 11.85
N SER A 83 0.84 5.60 12.48
CA SER A 83 1.21 6.63 13.48
C SER A 83 1.89 6.07 14.73
N LEU A 84 1.71 4.78 15.02
CA LEU A 84 2.45 4.05 16.08
C LEU A 84 3.81 3.52 15.61
N GLY A 85 4.24 3.85 14.39
CA GLY A 85 5.49 3.36 13.81
C GLY A 85 5.44 1.89 13.39
N LYS A 86 4.25 1.30 13.27
CA LYS A 86 4.04 -0.07 12.81
C LYS A 86 3.52 -0.07 11.36
N LYS A 87 3.47 -1.24 10.76
CA LYS A 87 3.06 -1.43 9.36
C LYS A 87 1.78 -2.24 9.27
N ALA A 88 1.09 -2.11 8.12
CA ALA A 88 -0.17 -2.77 7.89
C ALA A 88 -0.20 -3.53 6.56
N ILE A 89 -0.87 -4.68 6.55
CA ILE A 89 -1.24 -5.42 5.34
C ILE A 89 -2.75 -5.44 5.23
N MET A 90 -3.27 -5.09 4.05
CA MET A 90 -4.68 -5.31 3.72
C MET A 90 -4.78 -6.29 2.55
N LEU A 91 -5.47 -7.39 2.80
CA LEU A 91 -5.80 -8.39 1.81
C LEU A 91 -7.21 -8.15 1.29
N VAL A 92 -7.34 -8.15 -0.02
CA VAL A 92 -8.63 -8.01 -0.72
C VAL A 92 -8.77 -9.12 -1.77
N PRO A 93 -10.00 -9.63 -2.02
CA PRO A 93 -10.23 -10.53 -3.15
C PRO A 93 -9.82 -9.87 -4.47
N GLU A 94 -9.35 -10.65 -5.45
CA GLU A 94 -8.93 -10.11 -6.75
C GLU A 94 -10.01 -9.27 -7.43
N ILE A 95 -11.26 -9.71 -7.36
CA ILE A 95 -12.41 -9.01 -7.94
C ILE A 95 -12.72 -7.68 -7.24
N SER A 96 -12.33 -7.54 -5.98
CA SER A 96 -12.56 -6.34 -5.15
C SER A 96 -11.40 -5.35 -5.26
N LEU A 97 -10.22 -5.76 -5.74
CA LEU A 97 -9.08 -4.88 -5.92
C LEU A 97 -9.19 -4.05 -7.20
N THR A 98 -10.18 -3.18 -7.22
CA THR A 98 -10.46 -2.29 -8.34
C THR A 98 -9.55 -1.06 -8.35
N ALA A 99 -9.46 -0.39 -9.51
CA ALA A 99 -8.74 0.89 -9.61
C ALA A 99 -9.27 1.94 -8.62
N GLN A 100 -10.56 1.88 -8.27
CA GLN A 100 -11.16 2.78 -7.29
C GLN A 100 -10.59 2.55 -5.88
N ILE A 101 -10.47 1.30 -5.45
CA ILE A 101 -9.87 0.94 -4.15
C ILE A 101 -8.39 1.35 -4.13
N VAL A 102 -7.63 0.98 -5.16
CA VAL A 102 -6.22 1.34 -5.31
C VAL A 102 -6.02 2.86 -5.24
N ASN A 103 -6.82 3.63 -6.00
CA ASN A 103 -6.75 5.08 -5.97
C ASN A 103 -7.08 5.65 -4.59
N LYS A 104 -8.07 5.10 -3.89
CA LYS A 104 -8.44 5.52 -2.53
C LYS A 104 -7.27 5.38 -1.56
N PHE A 105 -6.49 4.30 -1.66
CA PHE A 105 -5.27 4.14 -0.85
C PHE A 105 -4.19 5.15 -1.21
N TYR A 106 -3.92 5.36 -2.49
CA TYR A 106 -2.96 6.38 -2.91
C TYR A 106 -3.39 7.79 -2.48
N ASP A 107 -4.69 8.12 -2.59
CA ASP A 107 -5.20 9.42 -2.19
C ASP A 107 -4.98 9.70 -0.69
N HIS A 108 -5.12 8.67 0.16
CA HIS A 108 -4.92 8.79 1.60
C HIS A 108 -3.46 8.72 2.06
N PHE A 109 -2.66 7.86 1.41
CA PHE A 109 -1.32 7.51 1.90
C PHE A 109 -0.20 7.86 0.92
N GLY A 110 -0.53 8.22 -0.32
CA GLY A 110 0.47 8.56 -1.34
C GLY A 110 1.41 7.40 -1.64
N ASN A 111 2.70 7.70 -1.67
CA ASN A 111 3.75 6.72 -1.96
C ASN A 111 4.08 5.78 -0.78
N ASP A 112 3.41 5.94 0.36
CA ASP A 112 3.59 5.06 1.53
C ASP A 112 2.83 3.72 1.41
N VAL A 113 2.31 3.42 0.21
CA VAL A 113 1.57 2.19 -0.11
C VAL A 113 2.27 1.43 -1.22
N ALA A 114 2.46 0.12 -1.02
CA ALA A 114 2.79 -0.83 -2.07
C ALA A 114 1.55 -1.64 -2.46
N ILE A 115 1.31 -1.78 -3.77
CA ILE A 115 0.14 -2.49 -4.30
C ILE A 115 0.57 -3.79 -4.98
N PHE A 116 -0.10 -4.91 -4.64
CA PHE A 116 0.17 -6.23 -5.24
C PHE A 116 -1.08 -6.88 -5.79
N HIS A 117 -1.13 -7.08 -7.11
CA HIS A 117 -2.20 -7.83 -7.78
C HIS A 117 -1.69 -8.55 -9.03
N SER A 118 -2.48 -9.46 -9.56
CA SER A 118 -2.14 -10.28 -10.73
C SER A 118 -1.89 -9.45 -11.99
N GLY A 119 -2.59 -8.33 -12.15
CA GLY A 119 -2.49 -7.45 -13.31
C GLY A 119 -1.22 -6.59 -13.40
N LEU A 120 -0.37 -6.57 -12.36
CA LEU A 120 0.91 -5.88 -12.42
C LEU A 120 1.89 -6.63 -13.34
N SER A 121 2.62 -5.88 -14.16
CA SER A 121 3.77 -6.40 -14.89
C SER A 121 4.89 -6.85 -13.92
N ASN A 122 5.80 -7.70 -14.41
CA ASN A 122 6.93 -8.16 -13.59
C ASN A 122 7.80 -7.00 -13.09
N GLY A 123 7.94 -5.94 -13.90
CA GLY A 123 8.70 -4.75 -13.51
C GLY A 123 8.01 -3.97 -12.38
N GLU A 124 6.69 -3.80 -12.44
CA GLU A 124 5.92 -3.15 -11.39
C GLU A 124 5.94 -3.96 -10.09
N LYS A 125 5.76 -5.29 -10.17
CA LYS A 125 5.88 -6.18 -9.00
C LYS A 125 7.24 -6.07 -8.34
N TYR A 126 8.30 -6.00 -9.16
CA TYR A 126 9.66 -5.84 -8.66
C TYR A 126 9.87 -4.49 -7.99
N ASP A 127 9.36 -3.40 -8.58
CA ASP A 127 9.44 -2.06 -8.00
C ASP A 127 8.72 -2.00 -6.64
N GLU A 128 7.50 -2.53 -6.54
CA GLU A 128 6.74 -2.58 -5.29
C GLU A 128 7.44 -3.44 -4.23
N TYR A 129 8.02 -4.57 -4.62
CA TYR A 129 8.82 -5.41 -3.73
C TYR A 129 10.06 -4.68 -3.20
N LEU A 130 10.74 -3.92 -4.06
CA LEU A 130 11.91 -3.12 -3.65
C LEU A 130 11.55 -2.03 -2.64
N LYS A 131 10.40 -1.36 -2.80
CA LYS A 131 9.92 -0.37 -1.81
C LYS A 131 9.78 -1.00 -0.43
N ILE A 132 9.24 -2.23 -0.35
CA ILE A 132 9.09 -2.95 0.92
C ILE A 132 10.45 -3.32 1.50
N LEU A 133 11.34 -3.92 0.69
CA LEU A 133 12.68 -4.32 1.13
C LEU A 133 13.52 -3.15 1.65
N ARG A 134 13.34 -1.97 1.08
CA ARG A 134 14.06 -0.76 1.47
C ARG A 134 13.41 0.02 2.61
N ASP A 135 12.33 -0.51 3.15
CA ASP A 135 11.59 0.14 4.24
C ASP A 135 10.99 1.51 3.85
N GLU A 136 10.68 1.68 2.57
CA GLU A 136 10.16 2.93 1.99
C GLU A 136 8.63 3.04 2.08
N VAL A 137 7.94 1.97 2.50
CA VAL A 137 6.48 1.91 2.64
C VAL A 137 6.06 1.24 3.94
N HIS A 138 4.96 1.73 4.50
CA HIS A 138 4.37 1.17 5.72
C HIS A 138 3.11 0.34 5.46
N ILE A 139 2.57 0.40 4.26
CA ILE A 139 1.28 -0.21 3.92
C ILE A 139 1.44 -1.10 2.69
N VAL A 140 0.93 -2.32 2.79
CA VAL A 140 0.81 -3.23 1.65
C VAL A 140 -0.67 -3.52 1.43
N VAL A 141 -1.16 -3.33 0.21
CA VAL A 141 -2.51 -3.71 -0.20
C VAL A 141 -2.40 -4.67 -1.36
N GLY A 142 -3.09 -5.79 -1.28
CA GLY A 142 -3.03 -6.74 -2.37
C GLY A 142 -3.93 -7.94 -2.20
N THR A 143 -3.82 -8.86 -3.16
CA THR A 143 -4.53 -10.14 -3.11
C THR A 143 -3.83 -11.09 -2.14
N ARG A 144 -4.33 -12.32 -2.00
CA ARG A 144 -3.80 -13.35 -1.08
C ARG A 144 -2.27 -13.44 -1.05
N SER A 145 -1.60 -13.29 -2.19
CA SER A 145 -0.14 -13.38 -2.28
C SER A 145 0.59 -12.25 -1.56
N ALA A 146 -0.05 -11.12 -1.29
CA ALA A 146 0.56 -10.00 -0.59
C ALA A 146 0.98 -10.34 0.85
N ILE A 147 0.41 -11.41 1.46
CA ILE A 147 0.82 -11.87 2.80
C ILE A 147 2.29 -12.34 2.84
N PHE A 148 2.87 -12.72 1.70
CA PHE A 148 4.25 -13.19 1.61
C PHE A 148 5.26 -12.05 1.38
N THR A 149 4.82 -10.81 1.40
CA THR A 149 5.75 -9.67 1.28
C THR A 149 6.62 -9.54 2.53
N PRO A 150 7.89 -9.16 2.40
CA PRO A 150 8.84 -9.11 3.53
C PRO A 150 8.65 -7.85 4.38
N LEU A 151 7.41 -7.57 4.79
CA LEU A 151 7.08 -6.44 5.62
C LEU A 151 7.48 -6.72 7.06
N THR A 152 8.36 -5.89 7.61
CA THR A 152 8.82 -5.96 9.01
C THR A 152 7.93 -5.11 9.92
N ASN A 153 8.00 -5.34 11.24
CA ASN A 153 7.26 -4.55 12.25
C ASN A 153 5.74 -4.44 11.98
N LEU A 154 5.13 -5.56 11.59
CA LEU A 154 3.71 -5.64 11.28
C LEU A 154 2.86 -5.42 12.55
N GLY A 155 1.90 -4.51 12.48
CA GLY A 155 0.98 -4.17 13.57
C GLY A 155 -0.48 -4.42 13.25
N LEU A 156 -0.83 -4.62 11.97
CA LEU A 156 -2.22 -4.85 11.57
C LEU A 156 -2.30 -5.69 10.28
N ILE A 157 -3.16 -6.68 10.31
CA ILE A 157 -3.59 -7.40 9.11
C ILE A 157 -5.10 -7.22 8.97
N ILE A 158 -5.53 -6.72 7.83
CA ILE A 158 -6.94 -6.62 7.46
C ILE A 158 -7.22 -7.63 6.34
N ILE A 159 -8.28 -8.40 6.50
CA ILE A 159 -8.77 -9.32 5.47
C ILE A 159 -10.18 -8.86 5.11
N ASP A 160 -10.33 -8.25 3.94
CA ASP A 160 -11.65 -7.85 3.45
C ASP A 160 -12.35 -9.04 2.80
N GLU A 161 -13.67 -9.13 2.99
CA GLU A 161 -14.49 -10.24 2.49
C GLU A 161 -13.89 -11.64 2.82
N GLU A 162 -13.61 -11.90 4.09
CA GLU A 162 -12.92 -13.11 4.59
C GLU A 162 -13.58 -14.43 4.15
N HIS A 163 -14.87 -14.37 3.82
CA HIS A 163 -15.65 -15.50 3.31
C HIS A 163 -15.34 -15.83 1.83
N SER A 164 -14.59 -14.97 1.13
CA SER A 164 -14.30 -15.16 -0.30
C SER A 164 -13.49 -16.45 -0.55
N GLU A 165 -13.95 -17.25 -1.51
CA GLU A 165 -13.25 -18.46 -1.92
C GLU A 165 -11.85 -18.19 -2.48
N THR A 166 -11.55 -16.97 -2.94
CA THR A 166 -10.23 -16.60 -3.47
C THR A 166 -9.11 -16.72 -2.43
N TYR A 167 -9.44 -16.77 -1.14
CA TYR A 167 -8.47 -17.02 -0.08
C TYR A 167 -8.22 -18.52 0.14
N LYS A 168 -9.07 -19.40 -0.38
CA LYS A 168 -8.90 -20.83 -0.29
C LYS A 168 -8.01 -21.34 -1.43
N GLN A 169 -7.31 -22.43 -1.20
CA GLN A 169 -6.51 -23.09 -2.23
C GLN A 169 -7.31 -24.28 -2.76
N ASP A 170 -7.61 -24.29 -4.06
CA ASP A 170 -8.42 -25.30 -4.70
C ASP A 170 -7.67 -26.63 -4.96
N SER A 171 -6.36 -26.64 -4.76
CA SER A 171 -5.53 -27.84 -4.91
C SER A 171 -4.69 -28.07 -3.66
N ASN A 172 -4.71 -29.30 -3.14
CA ASN A 172 -3.71 -29.73 -2.18
C ASN A 172 -2.32 -29.62 -2.82
N PRO A 173 -1.32 -29.19 -2.05
CA PRO A 173 0.04 -29.14 -2.53
C PRO A 173 0.57 -30.53 -2.92
#